data_cc2affcf3e0a93782a2166c8c5468e0f
#
_entry.id   cc2affcf3e0a93782a2166c8c5468e0f
#
_cell.length_a   1.000
_cell.length_b   1.000
_cell.length_c   1.000
_cell.angle_alpha   90.00
_cell.angle_beta   90.00
_cell.angle_gamma   90.00
#
_symmetry.space_group_name_H-M   'P 1'
#
loop_
_entity.id
_entity.type
_entity.pdbx_description
1 polymer ?
#
loop_
_entity_poly.entity_id
_entity_poly.type
_entity_poly.pdbx_seq_one_letter_code
_entity_poly.pdbx_strand_id
1 'polypeptide(L)'
;LVGTGFPYQKEQRKKLLPRLEAVLTGCQDVRRNGSAALDLCDVACGRLDAYYESVSPWDFVAGWVIAREAGARVGHLSEVPDGVPADLYPEQLLVTTPKVYDAMASLLKAADHA
;
A
#
# COMPACT_ATOMS: atom_id res chain seq x y z
N LEU A 1 8.65 8.86 -3.10
CA LEU A 1 9.06 7.65 -2.35
C LEU A 1 7.87 6.78 -2.03
N VAL A 2 8.04 5.49 -2.23
CA VAL A 2 6.99 4.49 -2.01
C VAL A 2 7.45 3.51 -0.95
N GLY A 3 6.63 3.28 0.08
CA GLY A 3 6.86 2.26 1.08
C GLY A 3 6.18 0.95 0.70
N THR A 4 6.77 -0.16 1.08
CA THR A 4 6.18 -1.49 0.89
C THR A 4 6.77 -2.47 1.89
N GLY A 5 6.23 -3.67 1.91
CA GLY A 5 6.73 -4.80 2.66
C GLY A 5 6.46 -6.10 1.91
N PHE A 6 7.04 -7.18 2.41
CA PHE A 6 6.90 -8.48 1.79
C PHE A 6 6.53 -9.53 2.83
N PRO A 7 5.71 -10.52 2.47
CA PRO A 7 5.41 -11.64 3.35
C PRO A 7 6.66 -12.49 3.57
N TYR A 8 6.67 -13.26 4.66
CA TYR A 8 7.81 -14.13 4.97
C TYR A 8 7.93 -15.32 4.00
N GLN A 9 6.82 -15.76 3.41
CA GLN A 9 6.82 -16.89 2.48
C GLN A 9 7.38 -16.48 1.12
N LYS A 10 8.43 -17.17 0.68
CA LYS A 10 9.15 -16.84 -0.56
C LYS A 10 8.28 -16.94 -1.81
N GLU A 11 7.35 -17.88 -1.85
CA GLU A 11 6.45 -18.04 -3.01
C GLU A 11 5.51 -16.86 -3.16
N GLN A 12 5.04 -16.30 -2.05
CA GLN A 12 4.21 -15.10 -2.08
C GLN A 12 5.02 -13.88 -2.50
N ARG A 13 6.31 -13.82 -2.13
CA ARG A 13 7.20 -12.73 -2.57
C ARG A 13 7.34 -12.69 -4.09
N LYS A 14 7.44 -13.86 -4.74
CA LYS A 14 7.55 -13.92 -6.21
C LYS A 14 6.37 -13.29 -6.91
N LYS A 15 5.16 -13.44 -6.38
CA LYS A 15 3.95 -12.84 -6.94
C LYS A 15 3.96 -11.32 -6.86
N LEU A 16 4.74 -10.75 -5.95
CA LEU A 16 4.82 -9.31 -5.72
C LEU A 16 5.97 -8.65 -6.49
N LEU A 17 6.88 -9.43 -7.09
CA LEU A 17 8.00 -8.87 -7.84
C LEU A 17 7.60 -7.99 -9.03
N PRO A 18 6.57 -8.32 -9.81
CA PRO A 18 6.13 -7.41 -10.88
C PRO A 18 5.73 -6.02 -10.39
N ARG A 19 5.09 -5.94 -9.21
CA ARG A 19 4.75 -4.65 -8.59
C ARG A 19 6.01 -3.90 -8.18
N LEU A 20 6.98 -4.58 -7.58
CA LEU A 20 8.24 -3.98 -7.18
C LEU A 20 8.99 -3.42 -8.39
N GLU A 21 9.09 -4.19 -9.47
CA GLU A 21 9.71 -3.73 -10.72
C GLU A 21 9.03 -2.47 -11.25
N ALA A 22 7.70 -2.45 -11.28
CA ALA A 22 6.94 -1.30 -11.75
C ALA A 22 7.22 -0.05 -10.90
N VAL A 23 7.31 -0.21 -9.59
CA VAL A 23 7.59 0.90 -8.67
C VAL A 23 9.02 1.41 -8.84
N LEU A 24 10.00 0.51 -8.94
CA LEU A 24 11.40 0.90 -9.12
C LEU A 24 11.65 1.64 -10.44
N THR A 25 10.89 1.33 -11.48
CA THR A 25 11.05 1.95 -12.79
C THR A 25 10.15 3.18 -13.00
N GLY A 26 9.01 3.24 -12.32
CA GLY A 26 8.03 4.31 -12.48
C GLY A 26 8.04 5.37 -11.37
N CYS A 27 8.74 5.14 -10.28
CA CYS A 27 8.79 6.04 -9.13
C CYS A 27 10.23 6.36 -8.78
N GLN A 28 10.43 7.32 -7.89
CA GLN A 28 11.75 7.75 -7.49
C GLN A 28 12.55 6.65 -6.79
N ASP A 29 11.94 5.99 -5.81
CA ASP A 29 12.59 4.93 -5.04
C ASP A 29 11.56 4.20 -4.19
N VAL A 30 11.99 3.09 -3.61
CA VAL A 30 11.17 2.28 -2.70
C VAL A 30 11.85 2.19 -1.33
N ARG A 31 11.04 2.12 -0.28
CA ARG A 31 11.49 1.89 1.09
C ARG A 31 10.81 0.66 1.66
N ARG A 32 11.56 -0.17 2.35
CA ARG A 32 11.06 -1.30 3.10
C ARG A 32 11.47 -1.15 4.56
N ASN A 33 10.68 -0.40 5.30
CA ASN A 33 11.00 -0.04 6.69
C ASN A 33 10.71 -1.16 7.70
N GLY A 34 9.88 -2.13 7.31
CA GLY A 34 9.54 -3.26 8.16
C GLY A 34 8.45 -2.99 9.19
N SER A 35 7.75 -1.87 9.08
CA SER A 35 6.63 -1.53 9.95
C SER A 35 5.50 -0.87 9.16
N ALA A 36 4.41 -1.61 8.95
CA ALA A 36 3.23 -1.10 8.26
C ALA A 36 2.63 0.10 9.01
N ALA A 37 2.56 0.04 10.32
CA ALA A 37 2.01 1.13 11.12
C ALA A 37 2.80 2.43 10.94
N LEU A 38 4.14 2.35 10.97
CA LEU A 38 4.99 3.51 10.74
C LEU A 38 4.91 4.00 9.30
N ASP A 39 4.83 3.10 8.32
CA ASP A 39 4.70 3.46 6.91
C ASP A 39 3.40 4.21 6.64
N LEU A 40 2.30 3.78 7.23
CA LEU A 40 1.02 4.49 7.12
C LEU A 40 1.10 5.89 7.75
N CYS A 41 1.76 6.02 8.89
CA CYS A 41 2.01 7.33 9.51
C CYS A 41 2.92 8.20 8.64
N ASP A 42 3.91 7.62 7.97
CA ASP A 42 4.80 8.35 7.08
C ASP A 42 4.08 8.88 5.84
N VAL A 43 3.11 8.15 5.31
CA VAL A 43 2.23 8.68 4.26
C VAL A 43 1.37 9.82 4.82
N ALA A 44 0.83 9.64 6.02
CA ALA A 44 -0.02 10.64 6.66
C ALA A 44 0.69 12.00 6.82
N CYS A 45 1.96 12.00 7.16
CA CYS A 45 2.74 13.22 7.36
C CYS A 45 3.56 13.65 6.13
N GLY A 46 3.42 12.96 5.01
CA GLY A 46 4.06 13.34 3.75
C GLY A 46 5.51 12.90 3.58
N ARG A 47 6.04 12.04 4.45
CA ARG A 47 7.39 11.48 4.30
C ARG A 47 7.47 10.41 3.21
N LEU A 48 6.38 9.68 3.00
CA LEU A 48 6.19 8.78 1.87
C LEU A 48 5.04 9.30 1.02
N ASP A 49 5.11 9.09 -0.27
CA ASP A 49 4.03 9.44 -1.20
C ASP A 49 2.97 8.35 -1.26
N ALA A 50 3.37 7.09 -1.08
CA ALA A 50 2.48 5.95 -1.16
C ALA A 50 3.00 4.79 -0.31
N TYR A 51 2.08 3.89 0.04
CA TYR A 51 2.38 2.62 0.68
C TYR A 51 1.40 1.57 0.16
N TYR A 52 1.90 0.40 -0.19
CA TYR A 52 1.07 -0.72 -0.64
C TYR A 52 1.58 -2.03 -0.02
N GLU A 53 0.67 -2.79 0.56
CA GLU A 53 0.95 -4.12 1.15
C GLU A 53 -0.35 -4.78 1.61
N SER A 54 -0.32 -6.10 1.81
CA SER A 54 -1.30 -6.79 2.65
C SER A 54 -0.73 -6.91 4.04
N VAL A 55 -1.47 -6.47 5.06
CA VAL A 55 -0.97 -6.35 6.43
C VAL A 55 -1.85 -7.08 7.43
N SER A 56 -1.37 -7.23 8.67
CA SER A 56 -2.19 -7.76 9.76
C SER A 56 -3.19 -6.71 10.23
N PRO A 57 -4.40 -7.13 10.70
CA PRO A 57 -5.39 -6.16 11.16
C PRO A 57 -4.90 -5.20 12.25
N TRP A 58 -4.07 -5.70 13.18
CA TRP A 58 -3.54 -4.86 14.26
C TRP A 58 -2.51 -3.83 13.79
N ASP A 59 -1.82 -4.08 12.67
CA ASP A 59 -0.91 -3.10 12.07
C ASP A 59 -1.64 -2.08 11.22
N PHE A 60 -2.86 -2.38 10.85
CA PHE A 60 -3.62 -1.64 9.86
C PHE A 60 -4.53 -0.56 10.47
N VAL A 61 -5.31 -0.91 11.50
CA VAL A 61 -6.44 -0.07 11.92
C VAL A 61 -6.01 1.33 12.36
N ALA A 62 -5.04 1.42 13.25
CA ALA A 62 -4.57 2.72 13.75
C ALA A 62 -3.94 3.57 12.65
N GLY A 63 -3.06 2.98 11.84
CA GLY A 63 -2.40 3.69 10.75
C GLY A 63 -3.36 4.14 9.65
N TRP A 64 -4.34 3.31 9.34
CA TRP A 64 -5.39 3.63 8.36
C TRP A 64 -6.21 4.86 8.78
N VAL A 65 -6.65 4.88 10.05
CA VAL A 65 -7.40 6.02 10.59
C VAL A 65 -6.54 7.28 10.59
N ILE A 66 -5.29 7.18 11.06
CA ILE A 66 -4.38 8.33 11.08
C ILE A 66 -4.16 8.87 9.66
N ALA A 67 -3.90 8.01 8.69
CA ALA A 67 -3.68 8.41 7.30
C ALA A 67 -4.92 9.09 6.72
N ARG A 68 -6.10 8.50 6.91
CA ARG A 68 -7.36 9.04 6.43
C ARG A 68 -7.68 10.41 7.05
N GLU A 69 -7.53 10.54 8.35
CA GLU A 69 -7.80 11.81 9.05
C GLU A 69 -6.78 12.90 8.67
N ALA A 70 -5.58 12.53 8.27
CA ALA A 70 -4.58 13.46 7.76
C ALA A 70 -4.80 13.87 6.30
N GLY A 71 -5.83 13.33 5.64
CA GLY A 71 -6.16 13.68 4.26
C GLY A 71 -5.57 12.77 3.20
N ALA A 72 -4.91 11.67 3.57
CA ALA A 72 -4.43 10.70 2.61
C ALA A 72 -5.61 9.98 1.93
N ARG A 73 -5.39 9.53 0.69
CA ARG A 73 -6.35 8.65 0.02
C ARG A 73 -6.05 7.21 0.38
N VAL A 74 -7.09 6.48 0.75
CA VAL A 74 -7.00 5.10 1.19
C VAL A 74 -7.89 4.21 0.34
N GLY A 75 -7.43 3.02 0.00
CA GLY A 75 -8.19 2.09 -0.81
C GLY A 75 -7.53 0.73 -0.91
N HIS A 76 -8.04 -0.08 -1.80
CA HIS A 76 -7.60 -1.44 -2.03
C HIS A 76 -7.34 -1.67 -3.52
N LEU A 77 -6.33 -2.48 -3.82
CA LEU A 77 -5.98 -2.84 -5.20
C LEU A 77 -6.88 -3.95 -5.76
N SER A 78 -7.63 -4.62 -4.90
CA SER A 78 -8.62 -5.62 -5.25
C SER A 78 -9.98 -5.24 -4.68
N GLU A 79 -11.04 -5.93 -5.11
CA GLU A 79 -12.36 -5.74 -4.53
C GLU A 79 -12.39 -6.22 -3.08
N VAL A 80 -13.04 -5.44 -2.23
CA VAL A 80 -13.29 -5.85 -0.85
C VAL A 80 -14.43 -6.86 -0.85
N PRO A 81 -14.28 -8.03 -0.18
CA PRO A 81 -15.34 -9.04 -0.16
C PRO A 81 -16.66 -8.50 0.39
N ASP A 82 -17.77 -9.00 -0.13
CA ASP A 82 -19.10 -8.64 0.35
C ASP A 82 -19.23 -8.93 1.85
N GLY A 83 -19.84 -7.99 2.57
CA GLY A 83 -20.04 -8.12 4.01
C GLY A 83 -18.83 -7.75 4.87
N VAL A 84 -17.69 -7.40 4.25
CA VAL A 84 -16.50 -6.94 4.97
C VAL A 84 -16.39 -5.42 4.80
N PRO A 85 -16.41 -4.66 5.89
CA PRO A 85 -16.18 -3.21 5.81
C PRO A 85 -14.78 -2.91 5.25
N ALA A 86 -14.68 -1.97 4.32
CA ALA A 86 -13.40 -1.57 3.73
C ALA A 86 -12.39 -1.14 4.79
N ASP A 87 -12.83 -0.43 5.82
CA ASP A 87 -11.97 0.05 6.90
C ASP A 87 -11.41 -1.07 7.78
N LEU A 88 -11.91 -2.30 7.64
CA LEU A 88 -11.45 -3.46 8.38
C LEU A 88 -10.78 -4.52 7.51
N TYR A 89 -10.63 -4.25 6.21
CA TYR A 89 -10.02 -5.20 5.27
C TYR A 89 -8.54 -4.87 5.05
N PRO A 90 -7.59 -5.67 5.59
CA PRO A 90 -6.17 -5.33 5.57
C PRO A 90 -5.42 -5.80 4.33
N GLU A 91 -6.11 -6.46 3.39
CA GLU A 91 -5.50 -7.04 2.20
C GLU A 91 -5.41 -6.03 1.05
N GLN A 92 -4.32 -6.09 0.28
CA GLN A 92 -4.17 -5.32 -0.94
C GLN A 92 -4.32 -3.81 -0.75
N LEU A 93 -3.77 -3.28 0.34
CA LEU A 93 -3.88 -1.86 0.67
C LEU A 93 -3.11 -0.98 -0.29
N LEU A 94 -3.68 0.18 -0.58
CA LEU A 94 -2.97 1.30 -1.20
C LEU A 94 -3.37 2.58 -0.45
N VAL A 95 -2.38 3.23 0.12
CA VAL A 95 -2.54 4.50 0.83
C VAL A 95 -1.56 5.49 0.25
N THR A 96 -2.04 6.65 -0.18
CA THR A 96 -1.19 7.65 -0.84
C THR A 96 -1.51 9.06 -0.38
N THR A 97 -0.59 9.97 -0.64
CA THR A 97 -0.94 11.39 -0.64
C THR A 97 -1.97 11.64 -1.75
N PRO A 98 -2.84 12.68 -1.62
CA PRO A 98 -4.04 12.78 -2.46
C PRO A 98 -3.79 12.78 -3.97
N LYS A 99 -2.68 13.35 -4.43
CA LYS A 99 -2.44 13.57 -5.87
C LYS A 99 -1.97 12.36 -6.64
N VAL A 100 -1.44 11.33 -5.97
CA VAL A 100 -0.78 10.21 -6.65
C VAL A 100 -1.56 8.90 -6.63
N TYR A 101 -2.74 8.88 -6.00
CA TYR A 101 -3.50 7.64 -5.81
C TYR A 101 -3.83 6.95 -7.14
N ASP A 102 -4.44 7.67 -8.07
CA ASP A 102 -4.89 7.07 -9.32
C ASP A 102 -3.70 6.58 -10.17
N ALA A 103 -2.61 7.34 -10.21
CA ALA A 103 -1.40 6.93 -10.91
C ALA A 103 -0.78 5.67 -10.29
N MET A 104 -0.71 5.59 -8.96
CA MET A 104 -0.18 4.42 -8.26
C MET A 104 -1.07 3.21 -8.45
N ALA A 105 -2.39 3.37 -8.35
CA ALA A 105 -3.34 2.27 -8.56
C ALA A 105 -3.20 1.71 -9.97
N SER A 106 -3.12 2.57 -10.98
CA SER A 106 -2.93 2.15 -12.38
C SER A 106 -1.62 1.42 -12.58
N LEU A 107 -0.53 1.93 -12.02
CA LEU A 107 0.80 1.32 -12.13
C LEU A 107 0.82 -0.09 -11.54
N LEU A 108 0.28 -0.26 -10.34
CA LEU A 108 0.29 -1.54 -9.63
C LEU A 108 -0.66 -2.56 -10.27
N LYS A 109 -1.84 -2.13 -10.69
CA LYS A 109 -2.81 -3.01 -11.38
C LYS A 109 -2.29 -3.47 -12.74
N ALA A 110 -1.62 -2.59 -13.48
CA ALA A 110 -0.99 -2.96 -14.75
C ALA A 110 0.11 -4.02 -14.53
N ALA A 111 0.90 -3.90 -13.47
CA ALA A 111 1.91 -4.88 -13.12
C ALA A 111 1.32 -6.26 -12.82
N ASP A 112 0.15 -6.31 -12.17
CA ASP A 112 -0.53 -7.56 -11.83
C ASP A 112 -1.02 -8.33 -13.07
N HIS A 113 -1.25 -7.62 -14.18
CA HIS A 113 -1.77 -8.19 -15.43
C HIS A 113 -0.71 -8.30 -16.54
N ALA A 114 0.53 -7.99 -16.21
CA ALA A 114 1.63 -8.06 -17.16
C ALA A 114 2.11 -9.50 -17.40
#